data_750943c4ba13f63cf01e431a26809c35
#
_entry.id   750943c4ba13f63cf01e431a26809c35
#
_cell.length_a   1.000
_cell.length_b   1.000
_cell.length_c   1.000
_cell.angle_alpha   90.00
_cell.angle_beta   90.00
_cell.angle_gamma   90.00
#
_symmetry.space_group_name_H-M   'P 1'
#
loop_
_entity.id
_entity.type
_entity.pdbx_description
1 polymer ?
#
loop_
_entity_poly.entity_id
_entity_poly.type
_entity_poly.pdbx_seq_one_letter_code
_entity_poly.pdbx_strand_id
1 'polypeptide(L)'
;MTSKSSPQSLIAQAARIPHLERGKLSIIRQGPDGPYYNHQFPENGKYVTRYVPRDQAPAVQQAIDGYKEFNRLMESYTDEMVQKTRAEIAAGAKKKKNRRRS
;
A
#
# COMPACT_ATOMS: atom_id res chain seq x y z
N MET A 1 10.24 12.17 -18.59
CA MET A 1 9.85 12.01 -18.28
C MET A 1 9.33 11.89 -17.46
N THR A 2 8.91 12.18 -17.15
CA THR A 2 8.50 12.12 -16.42
C THR A 2 8.08 11.43 -15.92
N SER A 3 7.92 11.18 -15.48
CA SER A 3 7.70 10.36 -14.94
C SER A 3 6.80 10.28 -13.94
N LYS A 4 6.04 11.11 -13.57
CA LYS A 4 5.09 11.00 -12.62
C LYS A 4 3.96 10.25 -13.14
N SER A 5 3.48 9.25 -12.45
CA SER A 5 2.30 8.50 -12.86
C SER A 5 1.07 9.33 -12.56
N SER A 6 0.07 9.22 -13.39
CA SER A 6 -1.19 9.92 -13.12
C SER A 6 -1.93 9.16 -12.01
N PRO A 7 -2.84 9.81 -11.31
CA PRO A 7 -3.63 9.12 -10.30
C PRO A 7 -4.35 7.88 -10.83
N GLN A 8 -4.91 7.98 -12.03
CA GLN A 8 -5.59 6.82 -12.61
C GLN A 8 -4.63 5.67 -12.87
N SER A 9 -3.41 5.97 -13.29
CA SER A 9 -2.42 4.97 -13.54
C SER A 9 -2.01 4.28 -12.23
N LEU A 10 -1.87 5.05 -11.16
CA LEU A 10 -1.51 4.49 -9.87
C LEU A 10 -2.58 3.55 -9.35
N ILE A 11 -3.83 3.94 -9.50
CA ILE A 11 -4.94 3.07 -9.09
C ILE A 11 -4.95 1.80 -9.93
N ALA A 12 -4.71 1.92 -11.23
CA ALA A 12 -4.70 0.76 -12.10
C ALA A 12 -3.57 -0.20 -11.72
N GLN A 13 -2.41 0.33 -11.35
CA GLN A 13 -1.30 -0.52 -10.91
C GLN A 13 -1.65 -1.23 -9.62
N ALA A 14 -2.26 -0.51 -8.68
CA ALA A 14 -2.65 -1.11 -7.41
C ALA A 14 -3.68 -2.22 -7.64
N ALA A 15 -4.60 -2.00 -8.55
CA ALA A 15 -5.64 -2.97 -8.82
C ALA A 15 -5.10 -4.27 -9.42
N ARG A 16 -3.89 -4.23 -9.97
CA ARG A 16 -3.30 -5.44 -10.54
C ARG A 16 -2.59 -6.31 -9.53
N ILE A 17 -2.37 -5.83 -8.34
CA ILE A 17 -1.71 -6.63 -7.32
C ILE A 17 -2.65 -7.74 -6.91
N PRO A 18 -2.29 -9.00 -7.13
CA PRO A 18 -3.24 -10.09 -6.94
C PRO A 18 -3.52 -10.48 -5.50
N HIS A 19 -2.57 -10.27 -4.62
CA HIS A 19 -2.73 -10.68 -3.24
C HIS A 19 -2.14 -9.67 -2.28
N LEU A 20 -2.83 -9.42 -1.20
CA LEU A 20 -2.38 -8.51 -0.16
C LEU A 20 -2.44 -9.22 1.17
N GLU A 21 -1.43 -9.03 1.99
CA GLU A 21 -1.44 -9.55 3.35
C GLU A 21 -0.68 -8.61 4.26
N ARG A 22 -1.16 -8.46 5.47
CA ARG A 22 -0.50 -7.60 6.43
C ARG A 22 0.49 -8.40 7.24
N GLY A 23 1.34 -7.68 7.97
CA GLY A 23 2.23 -8.30 8.91
C GLY A 23 3.56 -8.70 8.34
N LYS A 24 4.13 -9.71 8.92
CA LYS A 24 5.44 -10.17 8.49
C LYS A 24 5.59 -11.66 8.64
N LEU A 25 6.48 -12.23 7.83
CA LEU A 25 6.80 -13.64 7.88
C LEU A 25 8.14 -13.76 8.60
N SER A 26 8.22 -14.63 9.58
CA SER A 26 9.44 -14.83 10.35
C SER A 26 9.80 -16.31 10.37
N ILE A 27 11.09 -16.58 10.46
CA ILE A 27 11.55 -17.94 10.64
C ILE A 27 11.56 -18.21 12.14
N ILE A 28 10.79 -19.20 12.61
CA ILE A 28 10.74 -19.51 14.01
C ILE A 28 11.98 -20.27 14.41
N ARG A 29 12.36 -21.22 13.61
CA ARG A 29 13.53 -22.05 13.89
C ARG A 29 13.88 -22.86 12.66
N GLN A 30 15.09 -23.40 12.68
CA GLN A 30 15.54 -24.28 11.61
C GLN A 30 15.31 -25.71 12.10
N GLY A 31 14.66 -26.50 11.30
CA GLY A 31 14.44 -27.88 11.62
C GLY A 31 15.20 -28.78 10.67
N PRO A 32 15.13 -30.09 10.87
CA PRO A 32 15.83 -31.03 10.00
C PRO A 32 15.37 -30.95 8.55
N ASP A 33 14.11 -30.57 8.36
CA ASP A 33 13.55 -30.44 7.01
C ASP A 33 13.55 -29.02 6.50
N GLY A 34 14.25 -28.13 7.17
CA GLY A 34 14.32 -26.75 6.75
C GLY A 34 13.68 -25.81 7.74
N PRO A 35 13.49 -24.56 7.38
CA PRO A 35 12.96 -23.57 8.32
C PRO A 35 11.47 -23.75 8.55
N TYR A 36 11.04 -23.31 9.75
CA TYR A 36 9.63 -23.25 10.10
C TYR A 36 9.28 -21.77 10.19
N TYR A 37 8.09 -21.40 9.71
CA TYR A 37 7.70 -20.01 9.60
C TYR A 37 6.47 -19.67 10.40
N ASN A 38 6.41 -18.42 10.86
CA ASN A 38 5.23 -17.83 11.45
C ASN A 38 4.87 -16.60 10.68
N HIS A 39 3.59 -16.37 10.53
CA HIS A 39 3.06 -15.14 9.96
C HIS A 39 2.40 -14.40 11.11
N GLN A 40 2.88 -13.19 11.39
CA GLN A 40 2.33 -12.35 12.44
C GLN A 40 1.64 -11.17 11.80
N PHE A 41 0.41 -10.94 12.14
CA PHE A 41 -0.37 -9.87 11.53
C PHE A 41 -1.37 -9.29 12.51
N PRO A 42 -1.74 -8.01 12.34
CA PRO A 42 -2.72 -7.39 13.22
C PRO A 42 -4.12 -7.78 12.76
N GLU A 43 -4.98 -8.03 13.73
CA GLU A 43 -6.37 -8.35 13.42
C GLU A 43 -7.21 -7.91 14.60
N ASN A 44 -8.16 -7.02 14.36
CA ASN A 44 -9.06 -6.52 15.40
C ASN A 44 -8.30 -5.96 16.60
N GLY A 45 -7.24 -5.21 16.34
CA GLY A 45 -6.49 -4.57 17.40
C GLY A 45 -5.50 -5.46 18.14
N LYS A 46 -5.34 -6.68 17.70
CA LYS A 46 -4.41 -7.61 18.34
C LYS A 46 -3.49 -8.21 17.30
N TYR A 47 -2.36 -8.70 17.74
CA TYR A 47 -1.46 -9.41 16.84
C TYR A 47 -1.79 -10.89 16.90
N VAL A 48 -1.95 -11.48 15.74
CA VAL A 48 -2.22 -12.88 15.59
C VAL A 48 -0.98 -13.54 15.01
N THR A 49 -0.64 -14.72 15.47
CA THR A 49 0.49 -15.49 14.96
C THR A 49 -0.05 -16.79 14.40
N ARG A 50 0.35 -17.10 13.20
CA ARG A 50 -0.11 -18.32 12.53
C ARG A 50 1.07 -19.07 11.95
N TYR A 51 1.10 -20.38 12.17
CA TYR A 51 2.14 -21.21 11.55
C TYR A 51 1.93 -21.24 10.04
N VAL A 52 3.00 -21.17 9.30
CA VAL A 52 2.94 -21.22 7.84
C VAL A 52 3.77 -22.39 7.35
N PRO A 53 3.15 -23.36 6.68
CA PRO A 53 3.90 -24.46 6.12
C PRO A 53 4.94 -23.96 5.13
N ARG A 54 6.05 -24.67 5.08
CA ARG A 54 7.16 -24.24 4.25
C ARG A 54 6.77 -24.00 2.82
N ASP A 55 5.96 -24.85 2.24
CA ASP A 55 5.58 -24.71 0.85
C ASP A 55 4.64 -23.53 0.61
N GLN A 56 4.06 -22.97 1.65
CA GLN A 56 3.19 -21.79 1.52
C GLN A 56 3.92 -20.50 1.83
N ALA A 57 5.10 -20.59 2.41
CA ALA A 57 5.84 -19.38 2.79
C ALA A 57 6.08 -18.41 1.63
N PRO A 58 6.46 -18.88 0.43
CA PRO A 58 6.65 -17.93 -0.66
C PRO A 58 5.38 -17.19 -1.03
N ALA A 59 4.24 -17.86 -0.99
CA ALA A 59 2.97 -17.19 -1.32
C ALA A 59 2.61 -16.14 -0.28
N VAL A 60 2.85 -16.45 1.01
CA VAL A 60 2.58 -15.50 2.07
C VAL A 60 3.49 -14.29 1.93
N GLN A 61 4.77 -14.54 1.66
CA GLN A 61 5.72 -13.45 1.50
C GLN A 61 5.34 -12.58 0.30
N GLN A 62 4.91 -13.19 -0.78
CA GLN A 62 4.50 -12.46 -1.95
C GLN A 62 3.30 -11.57 -1.66
N ALA A 63 2.35 -12.08 -0.87
CA ALA A 63 1.18 -11.30 -0.50
C ALA A 63 1.56 -10.11 0.41
N ILE A 64 2.52 -10.33 1.32
CA ILE A 64 3.00 -9.25 2.17
C ILE A 64 3.71 -8.20 1.33
N ASP A 65 4.51 -8.62 0.36
CA ASP A 65 5.19 -7.69 -0.53
C ASP A 65 4.16 -6.93 -1.37
N GLY A 66 3.09 -7.61 -1.76
CA GLY A 66 2.01 -6.98 -2.52
C GLY A 66 1.37 -5.87 -1.72
N TYR A 67 1.17 -6.08 -0.43
CA TYR A 67 0.58 -5.06 0.41
C TYR A 67 1.51 -3.85 0.55
N LYS A 68 2.82 -4.09 0.66
CA LYS A 68 3.78 -3.01 0.72
C LYS A 68 3.76 -2.20 -0.56
N GLU A 69 3.69 -2.88 -1.68
CA GLU A 69 3.64 -2.20 -2.97
C GLU A 69 2.33 -1.42 -3.09
N PHE A 70 1.22 -2.00 -2.64
CA PHE A 70 -0.07 -1.34 -2.66
C PHE A 70 0.01 -0.05 -1.85
N ASN A 71 0.59 -0.12 -0.65
CA ASN A 71 0.71 1.06 0.19
C ASN A 71 1.58 2.13 -0.45
N ARG A 72 2.65 1.74 -1.12
CA ARG A 72 3.50 2.67 -1.82
C ARG A 72 2.73 3.39 -2.92
N LEU A 73 1.95 2.64 -3.69
CA LEU A 73 1.14 3.21 -4.76
C LEU A 73 0.06 4.14 -4.21
N MET A 74 -0.54 3.76 -3.08
CA MET A 74 -1.58 4.58 -2.48
C MET A 74 -1.00 5.88 -1.92
N GLU A 75 0.22 5.82 -1.41
CA GLU A 75 0.86 7.01 -0.91
C GLU A 75 1.12 7.97 -2.07
N SER A 76 1.61 7.44 -3.19
CA SER A 76 1.83 8.24 -4.38
C SER A 76 0.52 8.81 -4.91
N TYR A 77 -0.53 8.00 -4.90
CA TYR A 77 -1.84 8.45 -5.34
C TYR A 77 -2.31 9.61 -4.46
N THR A 78 -2.14 9.45 -3.15
CA THR A 78 -2.55 10.49 -2.22
C THR A 78 -1.80 11.78 -2.48
N ASP A 79 -0.48 11.68 -2.68
CA ASP A 79 0.33 12.85 -2.94
C ASP A 79 -0.11 13.58 -4.21
N GLU A 80 -0.38 12.83 -5.28
CA GLU A 80 -0.82 13.44 -6.52
C GLU A 80 -2.18 14.10 -6.35
N MET A 81 -3.07 13.44 -5.65
CA MET A 81 -4.41 13.99 -5.44
C MET A 81 -4.38 15.21 -4.54
N VAL A 82 -3.52 15.20 -3.53
CA VAL A 82 -3.39 16.34 -2.62
C VAL A 82 -2.88 17.55 -3.38
N GLN A 83 -1.86 17.36 -4.22
CA GLN A 83 -1.34 18.47 -4.99
C GLN A 83 -2.37 19.03 -5.96
N LYS A 84 -3.11 18.15 -6.60
CA LYS A 84 -4.15 18.56 -7.52
C LYS A 84 -5.22 19.35 -6.76
N THR A 85 -5.64 18.84 -5.62
CA THR A 85 -6.66 19.49 -4.81
C THR A 85 -6.20 20.87 -4.35
N ARG A 86 -4.96 20.97 -3.91
CA ARG A 86 -4.45 22.26 -3.45
C ARG A 86 -4.39 23.27 -4.59
N ALA A 87 -4.02 22.81 -5.76
CA ALA A 87 -3.98 23.69 -6.92
C ALA A 87 -5.39 24.18 -7.28
N GLU A 88 -6.36 23.29 -7.21
CA GLU A 88 -7.74 23.66 -7.51
C GLU A 88 -8.30 24.63 -6.48
N ILE A 89 -7.99 24.40 -5.21
CA ILE A 89 -8.45 25.29 -4.16
C ILE A 89 -7.82 26.66 -4.33
N ALA A 90 -6.54 26.73 -4.63
CA ALA A 90 -5.86 27.99 -4.84
C ALA A 90 -6.46 28.75 -6.00
N ALA A 91 -6.76 28.06 -7.09
CA ALA A 91 -7.38 28.69 -8.25
C ALA A 91 -8.78 29.19 -7.91
N GLY A 92 -9.52 28.39 -7.17
CA GLY A 92 -10.85 28.75 -6.74
C GLY A 92 -10.86 29.96 -5.82
N ALA A 93 -9.90 30.00 -4.92
CA ALA A 93 -9.79 31.12 -4.00
C ALA A 93 -9.50 32.40 -4.75
N LYS A 94 -8.64 32.34 -5.74
CA LYS A 94 -8.33 33.50 -6.54
C LYS A 94 -9.55 33.97 -7.27
N LYS A 95 -10.28 33.08 -7.87
CA LYS A 95 -11.46 33.42 -8.58
C LYS A 95 -12.49 34.03 -7.66
N LYS A 96 -12.69 33.47 -6.50
CA LYS A 96 -13.61 33.95 -5.56
C LYS A 96 -13.24 35.34 -5.15
N LYS A 97 -12.02 35.60 -4.88
CA LYS A 97 -11.58 36.85 -4.45
C LYS A 97 -11.94 37.87 -5.50
N ASN A 98 -11.69 37.58 -6.74
CA ASN A 98 -12.01 38.51 -7.78
C ASN A 98 -13.49 38.77 -7.86
N ARG A 99 -14.29 37.77 -7.68
CA ARG A 99 -15.67 37.95 -7.73
C ARG A 99 -16.19 38.78 -6.62
N ARG A 100 -15.70 38.63 -5.48
CA ARG A 100 -16.17 39.34 -4.38
C ARG A 100 -15.97 40.75 -4.53
N ARG A 101 -15.16 41.23 -5.24
CA ARG A 101 -14.93 42.51 -5.33
C ARG A 101 -16.08 43.18 -5.80
N SER A 102 -16.89 42.62 -6.35
CA SER A 102 -18.01 43.32 -6.86
C SER A 102 -19.00 43.70 -5.82
#